data_2feccdfaf87e57d725f35af89e3ffb9a
#
_entry.id   2feccdfaf87e57d725f35af89e3ffb9a
#
_cell.length_a   1.000
_cell.length_b   1.000
_cell.length_c   1.000
_cell.angle_alpha   90.00
_cell.angle_beta   90.00
_cell.angle_gamma   90.00
#
_symmetry.space_group_name_H-M   'P 1'
#
loop_
_entity.id
_entity.type
_entity.pdbx_description
1 polymer ?
#
loop_
_entity_poly.entity_id
_entity_poly.type
_entity_poly.pdbx_seq_one_letter_code
_entity_poly.pdbx_strand_id
1 'polypeptide(L)'
;NKHVVNRNHLAKMKNNAILCNIGHFDNEIDVEFLEKNTMEHNIKPQVDRFEFSNGKSIILLSKGRLVNLGNATGHSSFVMSTSFTNQVFAQIALWNGEVDEGVHILPRDLDEKVAMLHLDHLGVKLTKMTDDQSEYTGIPKKGPFKNKNYRY
;
A
#
# COMPACT_ATOMS: atom_id res chain seq x y z
N ASN A 1 -10.30 7.47 -5.19
CA ASN A 1 -11.22 8.59 -5.21
C ASN A 1 -11.17 9.28 -6.59
N LYS A 2 -11.79 10.46 -6.76
CA LYS A 2 -11.81 11.17 -8.05
C LYS A 2 -11.38 12.62 -7.86
N HIS A 3 -10.48 13.12 -8.76
CA HIS A 3 -10.02 14.51 -8.84
C HIS A 3 -9.60 15.10 -7.47
N VAL A 4 -8.92 14.31 -6.66
CA VAL A 4 -8.31 14.76 -5.39
C VAL A 4 -7.28 15.86 -5.68
N VAL A 5 -6.52 15.68 -6.77
CA VAL A 5 -5.68 16.72 -7.36
C VAL A 5 -6.38 17.23 -8.62
N ASN A 6 -7.13 18.32 -8.47
CA ASN A 6 -7.92 18.92 -9.54
C ASN A 6 -7.17 20.04 -10.25
N ARG A 7 -7.79 20.58 -11.31
CA ARG A 7 -7.25 21.69 -12.14
C ARG A 7 -6.75 22.89 -11.34
N ASN A 8 -7.44 23.26 -10.25
CA ASN A 8 -7.03 24.41 -9.43
C ASN A 8 -5.74 24.15 -8.68
N HIS A 9 -5.53 22.91 -8.24
CA HIS A 9 -4.27 22.49 -7.62
C HIS A 9 -3.16 22.48 -8.66
N LEU A 10 -3.39 21.86 -9.83
CA LEU A 10 -2.42 21.76 -10.91
C LEU A 10 -1.95 23.16 -11.39
N ALA A 11 -2.87 24.10 -11.59
CA ALA A 11 -2.53 25.45 -12.01
C ALA A 11 -1.67 26.22 -10.97
N LYS A 12 -1.78 25.89 -9.68
CA LYS A 12 -1.05 26.55 -8.59
C LYS A 12 0.26 25.87 -8.19
N MET A 13 0.54 24.67 -8.69
CA MET A 13 1.79 23.95 -8.39
C MET A 13 3.00 24.77 -8.82
N LYS A 14 4.14 24.52 -8.18
CA LYS A 14 5.44 25.09 -8.55
C LYS A 14 5.83 24.61 -9.95
N ASN A 15 6.59 25.43 -10.66
CA ASN A 15 7.20 25.04 -11.93
C ASN A 15 8.07 23.79 -11.74
N ASN A 16 7.95 22.83 -12.65
CA ASN A 16 8.60 21.52 -12.60
C ASN A 16 8.26 20.69 -11.35
N ALA A 17 7.08 20.92 -10.75
CA ALA A 17 6.58 20.03 -9.71
C ALA A 17 6.45 18.60 -10.25
N ILE A 18 6.94 17.63 -9.49
CA ILE A 18 6.79 16.20 -9.81
C ILE A 18 5.52 15.70 -9.13
N LEU A 19 4.62 15.14 -9.94
CA LEU A 19 3.33 14.62 -9.51
C LEU A 19 3.25 13.14 -9.81
N CYS A 20 2.78 12.36 -8.85
CA CYS A 20 2.55 10.93 -9.01
C CYS A 20 1.34 10.48 -8.20
N ASN A 21 0.87 9.27 -8.48
CA ASN A 21 -0.23 8.63 -7.80
C ASN A 21 0.13 7.18 -7.43
N ILE A 22 -0.51 6.66 -6.40
CA ILE A 22 -0.43 5.25 -6.01
C ILE A 22 -1.76 4.53 -6.29
N GLY A 23 -2.81 5.27 -6.60
CA GLY A 23 -4.11 4.74 -7.01
C GLY A 23 -4.01 3.92 -8.31
N HIS A 24 -4.90 2.95 -8.45
CA HIS A 24 -4.88 2.01 -9.58
C HIS A 24 -5.20 2.67 -10.91
N PHE A 25 -6.06 3.69 -10.88
CA PHE A 25 -6.49 4.45 -12.06
C PHE A 25 -6.03 5.91 -11.96
N ASP A 26 -5.97 6.57 -13.09
CA ASP A 26 -5.57 7.98 -13.25
C ASP A 26 -6.64 9.01 -12.82
N ASN A 27 -7.79 8.55 -12.36
CA ASN A 27 -8.93 9.40 -12.01
C ASN A 27 -8.76 10.24 -10.73
N GLU A 28 -7.75 9.99 -9.92
CA GLU A 28 -7.46 10.79 -8.72
C GLU A 28 -6.77 12.11 -9.05
N ILE A 29 -6.03 12.14 -10.15
CA ILE A 29 -5.44 13.35 -10.73
C ILE A 29 -6.28 13.74 -11.95
N ASP A 30 -6.57 15.04 -12.13
CA ASP A 30 -7.26 15.54 -13.32
C ASP A 30 -6.30 15.57 -14.53
N VAL A 31 -5.91 14.36 -14.99
CA VAL A 31 -4.97 14.18 -16.11
C VAL A 31 -5.56 14.71 -17.40
N GLU A 32 -6.87 14.55 -17.59
CA GLU A 32 -7.60 15.09 -18.75
C GLU A 32 -7.44 16.61 -18.88
N PHE A 33 -7.40 17.33 -17.75
CA PHE A 33 -7.12 18.76 -17.76
C PHE A 33 -5.71 19.07 -18.25
N LEU A 34 -4.71 18.30 -17.85
CA LEU A 34 -3.33 18.47 -18.35
C LEU A 34 -3.28 18.23 -19.85
N GLU A 35 -3.80 17.12 -20.34
CA GLU A 35 -3.78 16.75 -21.75
C GLU A 35 -4.47 17.79 -22.65
N LYS A 36 -5.58 18.39 -22.18
CA LYS A 36 -6.34 19.39 -22.96
C LYS A 36 -5.77 20.80 -22.90
N ASN A 37 -5.03 21.18 -21.88
CA ASN A 37 -4.65 22.56 -21.60
C ASN A 37 -3.14 22.80 -21.57
N THR A 38 -2.33 21.78 -21.90
CA THR A 38 -0.87 21.88 -21.91
C THR A 38 -0.31 21.16 -23.14
N MET A 39 0.97 21.38 -23.40
CA MET A 39 1.74 20.61 -24.36
C MET A 39 2.47 19.49 -23.64
N GLU A 40 2.18 18.24 -24.02
CA GLU A 40 2.82 17.06 -23.45
C GLU A 40 4.17 16.81 -24.13
N HIS A 41 5.21 16.60 -23.32
CA HIS A 41 6.54 16.18 -23.76
C HIS A 41 6.94 14.91 -23.03
N ASN A 42 7.08 13.79 -23.73
CA ASN A 42 7.64 12.57 -23.15
C ASN A 42 9.12 12.75 -22.91
N ILE A 43 9.56 12.76 -21.64
CA ILE A 43 10.98 12.92 -21.27
C ILE A 43 11.69 11.57 -21.37
N LYS A 44 11.04 10.52 -20.86
CA LYS A 44 11.48 9.12 -20.91
C LYS A 44 10.27 8.23 -20.61
N PRO A 45 10.35 6.91 -20.82
CA PRO A 45 9.24 6.02 -20.50
C PRO A 45 8.65 6.29 -19.11
N GLN A 46 7.33 6.45 -19.03
CA GLN A 46 6.56 6.73 -17.82
C GLN A 46 6.87 8.08 -17.13
N VAL A 47 7.50 9.03 -17.83
CA VAL A 47 7.79 10.39 -17.31
C VAL A 47 7.44 11.40 -18.37
N ASP A 48 6.35 12.12 -18.17
CA ASP A 48 5.83 13.12 -19.10
C ASP A 48 5.86 14.51 -18.47
N ARG A 49 6.26 15.52 -19.25
CA ARG A 49 6.21 16.93 -18.87
C ARG A 49 5.05 17.60 -19.56
N PHE A 50 4.20 18.22 -18.80
CA PHE A 50 3.06 19.01 -19.28
C PHE A 50 3.37 20.49 -19.12
N GLU A 51 3.52 21.19 -20.24
CA GLU A 51 3.89 22.61 -20.29
C GLU A 51 2.66 23.48 -20.57
N PHE A 52 2.36 24.40 -19.65
CA PHE A 52 1.30 25.39 -19.78
C PHE A 52 1.72 26.54 -20.70
N SER A 53 0.74 27.25 -21.26
CA SER A 53 0.97 28.43 -22.13
C SER A 53 1.79 29.55 -21.49
N ASN A 54 1.86 29.60 -20.18
CA ASN A 54 2.69 30.57 -19.43
C ASN A 54 4.12 30.09 -19.18
N GLY A 55 4.57 29.01 -19.81
CA GLY A 55 5.90 28.42 -19.66
C GLY A 55 6.11 27.56 -18.40
N LYS A 56 5.12 27.45 -17.54
CA LYS A 56 5.14 26.60 -16.35
C LYS A 56 4.92 25.15 -16.72
N SER A 57 5.59 24.25 -16.05
CA SER A 57 5.48 22.81 -16.33
C SER A 57 5.17 22.00 -15.08
N ILE A 58 4.53 20.83 -15.27
CA ILE A 58 4.37 19.76 -14.30
C ILE A 58 4.96 18.50 -14.91
N ILE A 59 5.67 17.72 -14.11
CA ILE A 59 6.19 16.41 -14.48
C ILE A 59 5.26 15.36 -13.87
N LEU A 60 4.56 14.61 -14.72
CA LEU A 60 3.66 13.54 -14.29
C LEU A 60 4.34 12.18 -14.47
N LEU A 61 4.32 11.36 -13.42
CA LEU A 61 4.86 10.00 -13.45
C LEU A 61 3.74 9.00 -13.72
N SER A 62 4.05 7.97 -14.51
CA SER A 62 3.14 6.84 -14.85
C SER A 62 1.76 7.28 -15.34
N LYS A 63 1.68 8.45 -15.99
CA LYS A 63 0.40 9.03 -16.48
C LYS A 63 -0.68 9.10 -15.37
N GLY A 64 -0.28 9.37 -14.12
CA GLY A 64 -1.20 9.45 -12.99
C GLY A 64 -1.69 8.11 -12.44
N ARG A 65 -1.11 6.99 -12.89
CA ARG A 65 -1.41 5.64 -12.41
C ARG A 65 -0.38 5.18 -11.36
N LEU A 66 -0.37 3.89 -11.02
CA LEU A 66 0.51 3.25 -10.03
C LEU A 66 2.00 3.55 -10.26
N VAL A 67 2.54 4.58 -9.63
CA VAL A 67 3.94 4.99 -9.78
C VAL A 67 4.92 3.92 -9.28
N ASN A 68 4.54 3.14 -8.27
CA ASN A 68 5.36 2.06 -7.74
C ASN A 68 5.58 0.90 -8.73
N LEU A 69 4.70 0.76 -9.73
CA LEU A 69 4.83 -0.22 -10.80
C LEU A 69 5.39 0.39 -12.09
N GLY A 70 4.94 1.60 -12.45
CA GLY A 70 5.35 2.24 -13.70
C GLY A 70 6.75 2.84 -13.65
N ASN A 71 7.19 3.36 -12.50
CA ASN A 71 8.50 4.00 -12.31
C ASN A 71 9.42 3.26 -11.33
N ALA A 72 8.96 2.13 -10.76
CA ALA A 72 9.72 1.30 -9.83
C ALA A 72 9.33 -0.18 -10.03
N THR A 73 9.82 -1.06 -9.17
CA THR A 73 9.65 -2.52 -9.28
C THR A 73 8.51 -3.08 -8.43
N GLY A 74 7.72 -2.22 -7.80
CA GLY A 74 6.66 -2.63 -6.87
C GLY A 74 7.21 -3.15 -5.54
N HIS A 75 6.37 -3.88 -4.80
CA HIS A 75 6.77 -4.54 -3.56
C HIS A 75 7.56 -5.82 -3.83
N SER A 76 8.49 -6.14 -2.93
CA SER A 76 9.24 -7.39 -3.03
C SER A 76 8.31 -8.60 -2.88
N SER A 77 8.69 -9.72 -3.51
CA SER A 77 7.94 -10.98 -3.44
C SER A 77 7.77 -11.46 -2.00
N PHE A 78 8.76 -11.23 -1.15
CA PHE A 78 8.69 -11.58 0.28
C PHE A 78 7.56 -10.82 1.01
N VAL A 79 7.45 -9.51 0.80
CA VAL A 79 6.37 -8.70 1.39
C VAL A 79 5.01 -9.15 0.87
N MET A 80 4.90 -9.41 -0.43
CA MET A 80 3.64 -9.90 -1.01
C MET A 80 3.28 -11.31 -0.57
N SER A 81 4.27 -12.15 -0.26
CA SER A 81 4.05 -13.49 0.30
C SER A 81 3.29 -13.42 1.64
N THR A 82 3.61 -12.47 2.51
CA THR A 82 2.88 -12.29 3.78
C THR A 82 1.41 -11.92 3.53
N SER A 83 1.15 -11.02 2.58
CA SER A 83 -0.20 -10.62 2.19
C SER A 83 -0.99 -11.78 1.59
N PHE A 84 -0.40 -12.55 0.68
CA PHE A 84 -1.08 -13.69 0.06
C PHE A 84 -1.35 -14.82 1.06
N THR A 85 -0.43 -15.09 1.98
CA THR A 85 -0.64 -16.08 3.04
C THR A 85 -1.83 -15.68 3.92
N ASN A 86 -1.97 -14.40 4.24
CA ASN A 86 -3.12 -13.88 4.99
C ASN A 86 -4.43 -14.07 4.21
N GLN A 87 -4.42 -13.79 2.90
CA GLN A 87 -5.57 -14.03 2.03
C GLN A 87 -5.97 -15.51 1.97
N VAL A 88 -4.99 -16.42 1.89
CA VAL A 88 -5.24 -17.86 1.90
C VAL A 88 -5.86 -18.30 3.22
N PHE A 89 -5.37 -17.85 4.36
CA PHE A 89 -5.98 -18.15 5.65
C PHE A 89 -7.40 -17.60 5.77
N ALA A 90 -7.66 -16.41 5.25
CA ALA A 90 -9.01 -15.86 5.19
C ALA A 90 -9.95 -16.75 4.38
N GLN A 91 -9.51 -17.22 3.22
CA GLN A 91 -10.30 -18.12 2.37
C GLN A 91 -10.55 -19.47 3.04
N ILE A 92 -9.57 -20.03 3.76
CA ILE A 92 -9.74 -21.27 4.52
C ILE A 92 -10.75 -21.08 5.63
N ALA A 93 -10.68 -19.98 6.39
CA ALA A 93 -11.64 -19.68 7.46
C ALA A 93 -13.07 -19.56 6.92
N LEU A 94 -13.26 -18.88 5.80
CA LEU A 94 -14.55 -18.78 5.11
C LEU A 94 -15.05 -20.15 4.65
N TRP A 95 -14.20 -20.95 4.03
CA TRP A 95 -14.54 -22.28 3.54
C TRP A 95 -14.97 -23.23 4.67
N ASN A 96 -14.31 -23.13 5.82
CA ASN A 96 -14.64 -23.93 7.00
C ASN A 96 -15.88 -23.43 7.76
N GLY A 97 -16.47 -22.31 7.36
CA GLY A 97 -17.61 -21.72 8.08
C GLY A 97 -17.25 -21.13 9.44
N GLU A 98 -16.01 -20.69 9.60
CA GLU A 98 -15.51 -20.09 10.85
C GLU A 98 -15.98 -18.64 11.04
N VAL A 99 -16.51 -18.02 9.99
CA VAL A 99 -17.06 -16.66 9.98
C VAL A 99 -18.40 -16.64 9.25
N ASP A 100 -19.33 -15.85 9.77
CA ASP A 100 -20.64 -15.64 9.17
C ASP A 100 -20.56 -14.72 7.94
N GLU A 101 -21.67 -14.61 7.21
CA GLU A 101 -21.77 -13.66 6.11
C GLU A 101 -21.63 -12.22 6.63
N GLY A 102 -20.73 -11.42 6.02
CA GLY A 102 -20.51 -10.03 6.39
C GLY A 102 -19.06 -9.57 6.20
N VAL A 103 -18.74 -8.43 6.82
CA VAL A 103 -17.40 -7.86 6.85
C VAL A 103 -16.75 -8.14 8.20
N HIS A 104 -15.67 -8.90 8.19
CA HIS A 104 -14.97 -9.35 9.39
C HIS A 104 -13.50 -8.92 9.37
N ILE A 105 -12.95 -8.73 10.58
CA ILE A 105 -11.51 -8.60 10.78
C ILE A 105 -10.98 -9.99 11.13
N LEU A 106 -9.93 -10.42 10.45
CA LEU A 106 -9.29 -11.71 10.73
C LEU A 106 -8.81 -11.79 12.19
N PRO A 107 -8.93 -12.98 12.82
CA PRO A 107 -8.37 -13.23 14.14
C PRO A 107 -6.87 -12.94 14.17
N ARG A 108 -6.40 -12.35 15.29
CA ARG A 108 -4.99 -11.96 15.47
C ARG A 108 -4.02 -13.14 15.44
N ASP A 109 -4.47 -14.28 15.88
CA ASP A 109 -3.68 -15.52 15.84
C ASP A 109 -3.36 -15.96 14.40
N LEU A 110 -4.26 -15.74 13.44
CA LEU A 110 -3.98 -15.97 12.02
C LEU A 110 -2.89 -15.04 11.49
N ASP A 111 -2.96 -13.75 11.83
CA ASP A 111 -1.95 -12.77 11.44
C ASP A 111 -0.58 -13.09 12.08
N GLU A 112 -0.55 -13.48 13.35
CA GLU A 112 0.67 -13.94 14.02
C GLU A 112 1.22 -15.21 13.39
N LYS A 113 0.36 -16.14 12.97
CA LYS A 113 0.75 -17.35 12.25
C LYS A 113 1.41 -17.04 10.90
N VAL A 114 0.90 -16.04 10.17
CA VAL A 114 1.55 -15.55 8.94
C VAL A 114 2.98 -15.08 9.24
N ALA A 115 3.17 -14.27 10.29
CA ALA A 115 4.47 -13.78 10.69
C ALA A 115 5.42 -14.94 11.05
N MET A 116 4.95 -15.88 11.85
CA MET A 116 5.74 -17.06 12.27
C MET A 116 6.23 -17.90 11.09
N LEU A 117 5.37 -18.15 10.09
CA LEU A 117 5.73 -18.89 8.88
C LEU A 117 6.84 -18.20 8.07
N HIS A 118 6.92 -16.87 8.12
CA HIS A 118 7.92 -16.11 7.38
C HIS A 118 9.22 -15.88 8.15
N LEU A 119 9.19 -15.95 9.49
CA LEU A 119 10.40 -15.82 10.33
C LEU A 119 11.40 -16.93 10.06
N ASP A 120 10.95 -18.15 9.91
CA ASP A 120 11.83 -19.30 9.63
C ASP A 120 12.57 -19.12 8.29
N HIS A 121 11.90 -18.57 7.29
CA HIS A 121 12.51 -18.26 5.99
C HIS A 121 13.63 -17.21 6.10
N LEU A 122 13.51 -16.29 7.05
CA LEU A 122 14.53 -15.28 7.34
C LEU A 122 15.63 -15.77 8.28
N GLY A 123 15.55 -17.03 8.75
CA GLY A 123 16.46 -17.56 9.76
C GLY A 123 16.30 -16.92 11.15
N VAL A 124 15.17 -16.25 11.39
CA VAL A 124 14.87 -15.57 12.66
C VAL A 124 14.17 -16.52 13.61
N LYS A 125 14.68 -16.60 14.84
CA LYS A 125 14.04 -17.35 15.93
C LYS A 125 13.36 -16.38 16.89
N LEU A 126 12.05 -16.54 17.06
CA LEU A 126 11.30 -15.75 18.03
C LEU A 126 11.72 -16.15 19.46
N THR A 127 12.03 -15.15 20.27
CA THR A 127 12.33 -15.34 21.69
C THR A 127 11.08 -15.84 22.44
N LYS A 128 11.24 -16.88 23.24
CA LYS A 128 10.17 -17.34 24.14
C LYS A 128 10.28 -16.62 25.48
N MET A 129 9.20 -15.96 25.88
CA MET A 129 9.14 -15.28 27.18
C MET A 129 9.22 -16.27 28.32
N THR A 130 9.89 -15.89 29.43
CA THR A 130 9.83 -16.58 30.71
C THR A 130 8.48 -16.37 31.39
N ASP A 131 8.18 -17.08 32.47
CA ASP A 131 6.96 -16.88 33.26
C ASP A 131 6.91 -15.45 33.82
N ASP A 132 8.01 -15.00 34.41
CA ASP A 132 8.15 -13.66 34.98
C ASP A 132 7.93 -12.56 33.93
N GLN A 133 8.47 -12.74 32.73
CA GLN A 133 8.25 -11.78 31.61
C GLN A 133 6.79 -11.75 31.15
N SER A 134 6.15 -12.92 31.07
CA SER A 134 4.75 -13.02 30.68
C SER A 134 3.84 -12.38 31.73
N GLU A 135 4.10 -12.61 33.01
CA GLU A 135 3.38 -11.99 34.12
C GLU A 135 3.58 -10.47 34.15
N TYR A 136 4.83 -10.00 34.04
CA TYR A 136 5.16 -8.58 34.06
C TYR A 136 4.50 -7.82 32.89
N THR A 137 4.47 -8.39 31.70
CA THR A 137 3.91 -7.74 30.51
C THR A 137 2.41 -7.94 30.36
N GLY A 138 1.82 -8.92 31.06
CA GLY A 138 0.43 -9.34 30.90
C GLY A 138 0.15 -10.00 29.55
N ILE A 139 1.19 -10.46 28.83
CA ILE A 139 1.07 -11.10 27.51
C ILE A 139 1.26 -12.61 27.66
N PRO A 140 0.32 -13.45 27.18
CA PRO A 140 0.45 -14.89 27.25
C PRO A 140 1.69 -15.40 26.49
N LYS A 141 2.41 -16.38 27.02
CA LYS A 141 3.60 -16.99 26.37
C LYS A 141 3.34 -17.54 24.97
N LYS A 142 2.13 -17.96 24.69
CA LYS A 142 1.72 -18.54 23.40
C LYS A 142 0.99 -17.55 22.50
N GLY A 143 0.91 -16.27 22.90
CA GLY A 143 0.14 -15.25 22.22
C GLY A 143 -1.37 -15.28 22.56
N PRO A 144 -2.18 -14.48 21.92
CA PRO A 144 -1.75 -13.48 20.93
C PRO A 144 -0.86 -12.39 21.52
N PHE A 145 0.22 -12.03 20.82
CA PHE A 145 1.20 -11.04 21.28
C PHE A 145 0.76 -9.60 21.02
N LYS A 146 -0.11 -9.39 20.04
CA LYS A 146 -0.66 -8.08 19.70
C LYS A 146 -1.71 -7.63 20.73
N ASN A 147 -1.65 -6.37 21.15
CA ASN A 147 -2.65 -5.76 22.02
C ASN A 147 -4.06 -5.80 21.37
N LYS A 148 -5.12 -5.91 22.21
CA LYS A 148 -6.52 -5.87 21.73
C LYS A 148 -6.87 -4.58 20.96
N ASN A 149 -6.19 -3.48 21.28
CA ASN A 149 -6.38 -2.18 20.63
C ASN A 149 -5.47 -1.95 19.42
N TYR A 150 -4.66 -2.94 19.04
CA TYR A 150 -3.82 -2.85 17.86
C TYR A 150 -4.69 -2.74 16.62
N ARG A 151 -4.52 -1.66 15.88
CA ARG A 151 -5.18 -1.39 14.60
C ARG A 151 -4.11 -1.34 13.51
N TYR A 152 -4.44 -1.92 12.39
CA TYR A 152 -3.60 -1.86 11.18
C TYR A 152 -3.59 -0.47 10.58
#